data_eb864ac5470d30415864e7a9c4634f57
#
_entry.id   eb864ac5470d30415864e7a9c4634f57
#
_cell.length_a   1.000
_cell.length_b   1.000
_cell.length_c   1.000
_cell.angle_alpha   90.00
_cell.angle_beta   90.00
_cell.angle_gamma   90.00
#
_symmetry.space_group_name_H-M   'P 1'
#
loop_
_entity.id
_entity.type
_entity.pdbx_description
1 polymer ?
#
loop_
_entity_poly.entity_id
_entity_poly.type
_entity_poly.pdbx_seq_one_letter_code
_entity_poly.pdbx_strand_id
1 'polypeptide(L)'
;MSGHDVAVGLGYLGATLGVFMVVPQIARIIRHPALVGVSPLSWACTAYACTAWLTYGLRTGATPQIPGNVLLASGATACVLLINSEMPRGRRGALLLVGGAALLVTVWVIPPDSVGYLATVIGLGGMTPQLFDTFGNWRRHITSAVSLPTYALRGASQVAWLGYAFGTHDLPVGVGASLCLTIVIATFGLEALARSSRPAYARLAPAEA
;
A
#
# COMPACT_ATOMS: atom_id res chain seq x y z
N MET A 1 -22.04 7.16 -21.98
CA MET A 1 -20.96 7.37 -21.00
C MET A 1 -19.89 8.21 -21.68
N SER A 2 -19.50 9.31 -21.08
CA SER A 2 -18.35 10.09 -21.57
C SER A 2 -17.04 9.37 -21.23
N GLY A 3 -15.94 9.70 -21.92
CA GLY A 3 -14.62 9.17 -21.56
C GLY A 3 -14.22 9.49 -20.12
N HIS A 4 -14.68 10.65 -19.62
CA HIS A 4 -14.49 11.05 -18.22
C HIS A 4 -15.23 10.11 -17.24
N ASP A 5 -16.46 9.70 -17.52
CA ASP A 5 -17.23 8.79 -16.66
C ASP A 5 -16.54 7.42 -16.54
N VAL A 6 -15.98 6.93 -17.66
CA VAL A 6 -15.19 5.68 -17.68
C VAL A 6 -13.95 5.82 -16.80
N ALA A 7 -13.24 6.93 -16.91
CA ALA A 7 -12.04 7.18 -16.11
C ALA A 7 -12.39 7.23 -14.60
N VAL A 8 -13.42 7.95 -14.21
CA VAL A 8 -13.90 8.01 -12.83
C VAL A 8 -14.29 6.61 -12.32
N GLY A 9 -14.98 5.82 -13.16
CA GLY A 9 -15.29 4.42 -12.85
C GLY A 9 -14.05 3.56 -12.59
N LEU A 10 -12.98 3.74 -13.39
CA LEU A 10 -11.68 3.07 -13.17
C LEU A 10 -11.04 3.51 -11.84
N GLY A 11 -11.17 4.78 -11.47
CA GLY A 11 -10.70 5.26 -10.16
C GLY A 11 -11.41 4.56 -9.00
N TYR A 12 -12.73 4.43 -9.04
CA TYR A 12 -13.49 3.68 -8.04
C TYR A 12 -13.14 2.19 -8.03
N LEU A 13 -12.91 1.58 -9.19
CA LEU A 13 -12.42 0.20 -9.28
C LEU A 13 -11.06 0.06 -8.60
N GLY A 14 -10.11 0.96 -8.89
CA GLY A 14 -8.79 0.98 -8.27
C GLY A 14 -8.87 1.12 -6.75
N ALA A 15 -9.71 2.02 -6.24
CA ALA A 15 -9.95 2.20 -4.80
C ALA A 15 -10.52 0.93 -4.15
N THR A 16 -11.51 0.30 -4.79
CA THR A 16 -12.16 -0.92 -4.31
C THR A 16 -11.18 -2.08 -4.23
N LEU A 17 -10.40 -2.32 -5.29
CA LEU A 17 -9.34 -3.35 -5.30
C LEU A 17 -8.30 -3.11 -4.20
N GLY A 18 -7.91 -1.85 -3.98
CA GLY A 18 -7.02 -1.45 -2.90
C GLY A 18 -7.55 -1.80 -1.51
N VAL A 19 -8.82 -1.55 -1.25
CA VAL A 19 -9.48 -1.90 0.04
C VAL A 19 -9.52 -3.41 0.23
N PHE A 20 -9.96 -4.18 -0.79
CA PHE A 20 -10.01 -5.63 -0.72
C PHE A 20 -8.65 -6.28 -0.43
N MET A 21 -7.56 -5.67 -0.87
CA MET A 21 -6.21 -6.17 -0.60
C MET A 21 -5.83 -6.02 0.89
N VAL A 22 -6.29 -4.98 1.56
CA VAL A 22 -5.88 -4.65 2.94
C VAL A 22 -6.77 -5.32 3.99
N VAL A 23 -8.04 -5.54 3.72
CA VAL A 23 -9.00 -6.17 4.65
C VAL A 23 -8.53 -7.55 5.17
N PRO A 24 -8.05 -8.47 4.33
CA PRO A 24 -7.53 -9.76 4.81
C PRO A 24 -6.33 -9.60 5.74
N GLN A 25 -5.46 -8.63 5.46
CA GLN A 25 -4.28 -8.37 6.28
C GLN A 25 -4.66 -7.82 7.67
N ILE A 26 -5.62 -6.89 7.72
CA ILE A 26 -6.16 -6.36 8.98
C ILE A 26 -6.80 -7.50 9.78
N ALA A 27 -7.65 -8.32 9.14
CA ALA A 27 -8.29 -9.46 9.78
C ALA A 27 -7.27 -10.46 10.34
N ARG A 28 -6.17 -10.70 9.62
CA ARG A 28 -5.08 -11.57 10.07
C ARG A 28 -4.36 -11.01 11.29
N ILE A 29 -4.07 -9.71 11.32
CA ILE A 29 -3.43 -9.04 12.47
C ILE A 29 -4.32 -9.12 13.71
N ILE A 30 -5.64 -8.89 13.54
CA ILE A 30 -6.58 -8.95 14.64
C ILE A 30 -6.68 -10.38 15.21
N ARG A 31 -6.72 -11.40 14.35
CA ARG A 31 -6.86 -12.81 14.77
C ARG A 31 -5.56 -13.39 15.34
N HIS A 32 -4.43 -12.90 14.90
CA HIS A 32 -3.12 -13.41 15.25
C HIS A 32 -2.17 -12.27 15.64
N PRO A 33 -2.37 -11.60 16.79
CA PRO A 33 -1.56 -10.45 17.20
C PRO A 33 -0.09 -10.77 17.47
N ALA A 34 0.26 -12.05 17.60
CA ALA A 34 1.64 -12.52 17.78
C ALA A 34 2.42 -12.68 16.46
N LEU A 35 1.86 -12.29 15.31
CA LEU A 35 2.56 -12.37 14.03
C LEU A 35 3.84 -11.54 14.03
N VAL A 36 4.97 -12.24 13.90
CA VAL A 36 6.31 -11.64 13.75
C VAL A 36 6.48 -11.13 12.31
N GLY A 37 7.15 -9.99 12.16
CA GLY A 37 7.54 -9.47 10.84
C GLY A 37 6.64 -8.38 10.26
N VAL A 38 5.66 -7.89 11.03
CA VAL A 38 4.83 -6.74 10.62
C VAL A 38 5.32 -5.48 11.31
N SER A 39 5.83 -4.52 10.54
CA SER A 39 6.41 -3.28 11.06
C SER A 39 5.32 -2.21 11.33
N PRO A 40 5.21 -1.67 12.58
CA PRO A 40 4.35 -0.53 12.86
C PRO A 40 4.68 0.70 12.00
N LEU A 41 5.96 0.90 11.68
CA LEU A 41 6.41 2.01 10.85
C LEU A 41 5.87 1.90 9.41
N SER A 42 5.90 0.71 8.82
CA SER A 42 5.35 0.48 7.48
C SER A 42 3.84 0.78 7.43
N TRP A 43 3.09 0.39 8.46
CA TRP A 43 1.67 0.71 8.56
C TRP A 43 1.40 2.19 8.84
N ALA A 44 2.27 2.86 9.60
CA ALA A 44 2.19 4.32 9.78
C ALA A 44 2.45 5.05 8.45
N CYS A 45 3.43 4.64 7.66
CA CYS A 45 3.63 5.17 6.31
C CYS A 45 2.39 4.96 5.41
N THR A 46 1.75 3.79 5.50
CA THR A 46 0.49 3.54 4.78
C THR A 46 -0.62 4.48 5.24
N ALA A 47 -0.80 4.67 6.55
CA ALA A 47 -1.78 5.60 7.09
C ALA A 47 -1.53 7.04 6.60
N TYR A 48 -0.28 7.48 6.62
CA TYR A 48 0.11 8.82 6.17
C TYR A 48 -0.08 9.00 4.65
N ALA A 49 0.34 8.03 3.85
CA ALA A 49 0.13 8.09 2.40
C ALA A 49 -1.36 8.18 2.06
N CYS A 50 -2.19 7.33 2.69
CA CYS A 50 -3.64 7.36 2.48
C CYS A 50 -4.27 8.67 2.97
N THR A 51 -3.80 9.25 4.08
CA THR A 51 -4.24 10.57 4.56
C THR A 51 -3.86 11.68 3.57
N ALA A 52 -2.67 11.62 3.02
CA ALA A 52 -2.24 12.59 2.00
C ALA A 52 -3.05 12.44 0.71
N TRP A 53 -3.29 11.21 0.21
CA TRP A 53 -4.15 10.97 -0.95
C TRP A 53 -5.61 11.37 -0.71
N LEU A 54 -6.14 11.16 0.51
CA LEU A 54 -7.46 11.64 0.90
C LEU A 54 -7.52 13.18 0.82
N THR A 55 -6.52 13.87 1.39
CA THR A 55 -6.44 15.32 1.35
C THR A 55 -6.28 15.84 -0.08
N TYR A 56 -5.48 15.16 -0.90
CA TYR A 56 -5.37 15.43 -2.34
C TYR A 56 -6.74 15.37 -3.00
N GLY A 57 -7.47 14.27 -2.81
CA GLY A 57 -8.81 14.08 -3.39
C GLY A 57 -9.82 15.15 -2.95
N LEU A 58 -9.79 15.55 -1.68
CA LEU A 58 -10.65 16.62 -1.14
C LEU A 58 -10.32 18.00 -1.74
N ARG A 59 -9.03 18.29 -1.97
CA ARG A 59 -8.58 19.59 -2.48
C ARG A 59 -8.71 19.74 -4.00
N THR A 60 -8.65 18.62 -4.73
CA THR A 60 -8.73 18.62 -6.21
C THR A 60 -10.11 18.21 -6.75
N GLY A 61 -11.01 17.71 -5.89
CA GLY A 61 -12.29 17.15 -6.31
C GLY A 61 -12.15 15.75 -6.94
N ALA A 62 -11.02 15.07 -6.76
CA ALA A 62 -10.78 13.70 -7.22
C ALA A 62 -11.56 12.70 -6.37
N THR A 63 -12.87 12.61 -6.59
CA THR A 63 -13.82 11.85 -5.75
C THR A 63 -13.46 10.37 -5.53
N PRO A 64 -12.87 9.61 -6.48
CA PRO A 64 -12.46 8.22 -6.25
C PRO A 64 -11.37 8.05 -5.18
N GLN A 65 -10.58 9.11 -4.91
CA GLN A 65 -9.54 9.09 -3.88
C GLN A 65 -10.12 9.11 -2.46
N ILE A 66 -11.36 9.56 -2.27
CA ILE A 66 -11.90 9.83 -0.94
C ILE A 66 -12.27 8.55 -0.18
N PRO A 67 -13.25 7.71 -0.62
CA PRO A 67 -13.77 6.63 0.20
C PRO A 67 -12.71 5.54 0.47
N GLY A 68 -11.94 5.18 -0.54
CA GLY A 68 -10.89 4.16 -0.40
C GLY A 68 -9.82 4.59 0.61
N ASN A 69 -9.34 5.82 0.52
CA ASN A 69 -8.30 6.32 1.42
C ASN A 69 -8.78 6.55 2.86
N VAL A 70 -10.06 6.89 3.09
CA VAL A 70 -10.65 6.91 4.43
C VAL A 70 -10.55 5.52 5.07
N LEU A 71 -11.00 4.49 4.37
CA LEU A 71 -10.99 3.11 4.87
C LEU A 71 -9.56 2.60 5.11
N LEU A 72 -8.67 2.86 4.16
CA LEU A 72 -7.27 2.42 4.23
C LEU A 72 -6.50 3.14 5.34
N ALA A 73 -6.66 4.45 5.49
CA ALA A 73 -6.01 5.22 6.57
C ALA A 73 -6.49 4.76 7.94
N SER A 74 -7.81 4.56 8.11
CA SER A 74 -8.40 4.07 9.36
C SER A 74 -7.90 2.65 9.68
N GLY A 75 -7.91 1.75 8.71
CA GLY A 75 -7.43 0.38 8.87
C GLY A 75 -5.94 0.31 9.17
N ALA A 76 -5.12 1.10 8.48
CA ALA A 76 -3.68 1.17 8.73
C ALA A 76 -3.38 1.73 10.12
N THR A 77 -4.11 2.76 10.57
CA THR A 77 -4.01 3.29 11.93
C THR A 77 -4.35 2.24 12.97
N ALA A 78 -5.43 1.49 12.77
CA ALA A 78 -5.78 0.37 13.66
C ALA A 78 -4.66 -0.68 13.70
N CYS A 79 -4.06 -1.02 12.57
CA CYS A 79 -2.93 -1.94 12.52
C CYS A 79 -1.75 -1.44 13.35
N VAL A 80 -1.36 -0.17 13.25
CA VAL A 80 -0.26 0.41 14.07
C VAL A 80 -0.52 0.23 15.56
N LEU A 81 -1.77 0.39 16.01
CA LEU A 81 -2.13 0.28 17.41
C LEU A 81 -2.22 -1.17 17.89
N LEU A 82 -2.71 -2.08 17.05
CA LEU A 82 -3.00 -3.48 17.41
C LEU A 82 -1.82 -4.43 17.24
N ILE A 83 -0.87 -4.13 16.35
CA ILE A 83 0.30 -4.99 16.11
C ILE A 83 1.07 -5.21 17.42
N ASN A 84 1.34 -6.47 17.73
CA ASN A 84 2.28 -6.82 18.79
C ASN A 84 3.71 -6.65 18.27
N SER A 85 4.43 -5.65 18.78
CA SER A 85 5.80 -5.34 18.39
C SER A 85 6.60 -4.84 19.58
N GLU A 86 7.92 -4.85 19.46
CA GLU A 86 8.84 -4.32 20.48
C GLU A 86 8.66 -2.80 20.70
N MET A 87 8.05 -2.08 19.73
CA MET A 87 7.78 -0.66 19.88
C MET A 87 6.69 -0.43 20.93
N PRO A 88 6.99 0.31 22.03
CA PRO A 88 6.01 0.61 23.08
C PRO A 88 4.76 1.32 22.52
N ARG A 89 3.59 1.01 23.10
CA ARG A 89 2.30 1.62 22.67
C ARG A 89 2.32 3.15 22.69
N GLY A 90 2.95 3.76 23.70
CA GLY A 90 3.11 5.21 23.76
C GLY A 90 3.89 5.79 22.58
N ARG A 91 4.97 5.13 22.15
CA ARG A 91 5.73 5.53 20.97
C ARG A 91 4.92 5.40 19.67
N ARG A 92 4.10 4.35 19.54
CA ARG A 92 3.19 4.19 18.39
C ARG A 92 2.14 5.29 18.34
N GLY A 93 1.53 5.62 19.50
CA GLY A 93 0.62 6.76 19.62
C GLY A 93 1.29 8.08 19.28
N ALA A 94 2.48 8.33 19.81
CA ALA A 94 3.25 9.54 19.49
C ALA A 94 3.61 9.62 17.99
N LEU A 95 4.04 8.52 17.37
CA LEU A 95 4.28 8.44 15.92
C LEU A 95 3.04 8.88 15.15
N LEU A 96 1.86 8.29 15.44
CA LEU A 96 0.61 8.64 14.76
C LEU A 96 0.19 10.08 14.99
N LEU A 97 0.25 10.57 16.21
CA LEU A 97 -0.20 11.93 16.57
C LEU A 97 0.75 13.00 16.02
N VAL A 98 2.04 12.89 16.33
CA VAL A 98 3.02 13.92 15.94
C VAL A 98 3.25 13.88 14.42
N GLY A 99 3.50 12.69 13.85
CA GLY A 99 3.68 12.52 12.41
C GLY A 99 2.41 12.87 11.62
N GLY A 100 1.25 12.48 12.12
CA GLY A 100 -0.05 12.81 11.52
C GLY A 100 -0.36 14.31 11.57
N ALA A 101 -0.10 14.98 12.71
CA ALA A 101 -0.27 16.42 12.82
C ALA A 101 0.68 17.19 11.89
N ALA A 102 1.97 16.80 11.85
CA ALA A 102 2.94 17.40 10.95
C ALA A 102 2.53 17.20 9.48
N LEU A 103 2.08 16.01 9.12
CA LEU A 103 1.58 15.72 7.77
C LEU A 103 0.36 16.61 7.46
N LEU A 104 -0.63 16.67 8.33
CA LEU A 104 -1.85 17.47 8.10
C LEU A 104 -1.52 18.94 7.89
N VAL A 105 -0.64 19.53 8.70
CA VAL A 105 -0.17 20.90 8.47
C VAL A 105 0.48 21.02 7.09
N THR A 106 1.40 20.12 6.76
CA THR A 106 2.12 20.14 5.47
C THR A 106 1.17 20.05 4.28
N VAL A 107 0.25 19.09 4.25
CA VAL A 107 -0.65 18.86 3.11
C VAL A 107 -1.68 19.97 2.90
N TRP A 108 -1.92 20.82 3.91
CA TRP A 108 -2.77 22.00 3.76
C TRP A 108 -2.02 23.26 3.31
N VAL A 109 -0.71 23.32 3.56
CA VAL A 109 0.14 24.49 3.21
C VAL A 109 0.68 24.38 1.77
N ILE A 110 1.11 23.18 1.34
CA ILE A 110 1.70 22.99 0.01
C ILE A 110 0.63 22.96 -1.11
N PRO A 111 1.00 23.22 -2.39
CA PRO A 111 0.09 23.10 -3.53
C PRO A 111 -0.53 21.71 -3.65
N PRO A 112 -1.77 21.58 -4.16
CA PRO A 112 -2.45 20.28 -4.27
C PRO A 112 -1.63 19.20 -4.99
N ASP A 113 -1.03 19.51 -6.13
CA ASP A 113 -0.23 18.53 -6.88
C ASP A 113 0.97 18.02 -6.07
N SER A 114 1.58 18.91 -5.29
CA SER A 114 2.68 18.54 -4.37
C SER A 114 2.23 17.57 -3.29
N VAL A 115 0.94 17.64 -2.86
CA VAL A 115 0.37 16.66 -1.93
C VAL A 115 0.33 15.26 -2.56
N GLY A 116 -0.08 15.13 -3.83
CA GLY A 116 -0.09 13.86 -4.54
C GLY A 116 1.32 13.26 -4.67
N TYR A 117 2.32 14.08 -5.00
CA TYR A 117 3.72 13.62 -5.04
C TYR A 117 4.25 13.24 -3.65
N LEU A 118 3.93 14.00 -2.62
CA LEU A 118 4.28 13.66 -1.22
C LEU A 118 3.65 12.33 -0.80
N ALA A 119 2.37 12.12 -1.10
CA ALA A 119 1.67 10.87 -0.84
C ALA A 119 2.36 9.69 -1.54
N THR A 120 2.79 9.89 -2.79
CA THR A 120 3.57 8.90 -3.55
C THR A 120 4.88 8.56 -2.83
N VAL A 121 5.68 9.55 -2.46
CA VAL A 121 6.97 9.33 -1.78
C VAL A 121 6.79 8.57 -0.48
N ILE A 122 5.81 8.96 0.36
CA ILE A 122 5.51 8.25 1.62
C ILE A 122 5.08 6.80 1.34
N GLY A 123 4.20 6.60 0.35
CA GLY A 123 3.72 5.27 -0.03
C GLY A 123 4.84 4.36 -0.53
N LEU A 124 5.74 4.87 -1.38
CA LEU A 124 6.93 4.16 -1.85
C LEU A 124 7.86 3.80 -0.70
N GLY A 125 8.06 4.72 0.26
CA GLY A 125 8.83 4.46 1.47
C GLY A 125 8.29 3.29 2.29
N GLY A 126 6.97 3.11 2.34
CA GLY A 126 6.32 1.95 2.97
C GLY A 126 6.45 0.63 2.18
N MET A 127 6.59 0.69 0.85
CA MET A 127 6.67 -0.48 -0.03
C MET A 127 8.09 -0.97 -0.30
N THR A 128 9.05 -0.06 -0.35
CA THR A 128 10.44 -0.32 -0.73
C THR A 128 11.14 -1.37 0.15
N PRO A 129 10.98 -1.38 1.48
CA PRO A 129 11.57 -2.42 2.33
C PRO A 129 11.15 -3.83 1.91
N GLN A 130 9.87 -4.04 1.57
CA GLN A 130 9.37 -5.34 1.13
C GLN A 130 10.02 -5.80 -0.18
N LEU A 131 10.31 -4.89 -1.12
CA LEU A 131 11.03 -5.22 -2.35
C LEU A 131 12.46 -5.71 -2.04
N PHE A 132 13.17 -5.01 -1.16
CA PHE A 132 14.53 -5.40 -0.75
C PHE A 132 14.54 -6.73 -0.01
N ASP A 133 13.59 -6.96 0.90
CA ASP A 133 13.45 -8.24 1.60
C ASP A 133 13.17 -9.38 0.61
N THR A 134 12.27 -9.16 -0.35
CA THR A 134 11.97 -10.16 -1.38
C THR A 134 13.19 -10.45 -2.26
N PHE A 135 13.96 -9.43 -2.64
CA PHE A 135 15.21 -9.59 -3.37
C PHE A 135 16.26 -10.36 -2.57
N GLY A 136 16.44 -10.02 -1.29
CA GLY A 136 17.34 -10.73 -0.38
C GLY A 136 16.94 -12.21 -0.20
N ASN A 137 15.65 -12.48 -0.04
CA ASN A 137 15.12 -13.83 0.07
C ASN A 137 15.28 -14.63 -1.22
N TRP A 138 15.04 -14.02 -2.39
CA TRP A 138 15.30 -14.65 -3.68
C TRP A 138 16.77 -15.07 -3.83
N ARG A 139 17.72 -14.20 -3.48
CA ARG A 139 19.16 -14.51 -3.54
C ARG A 139 19.59 -15.63 -2.59
N ARG A 140 18.91 -15.76 -1.45
CA ARG A 140 19.19 -16.80 -0.42
C ARG A 140 18.37 -18.07 -0.62
N HIS A 141 17.52 -18.13 -1.65
CA HIS A 141 16.56 -19.23 -1.89
C HIS A 141 15.59 -19.49 -0.72
N ILE A 142 15.30 -18.45 0.08
CA ILE A 142 14.37 -18.52 1.22
C ILE A 142 12.95 -18.21 0.75
N THR A 143 11.95 -18.81 1.39
CA THR A 143 10.53 -18.49 1.13
C THR A 143 10.20 -17.11 1.70
N SER A 144 9.61 -16.27 0.85
CA SER A 144 9.03 -15.03 1.29
C SER A 144 7.58 -15.26 1.76
N ALA A 145 7.13 -14.44 2.72
CA ALA A 145 5.73 -14.40 3.16
C ALA A 145 4.82 -13.65 2.16
N VAL A 146 5.34 -13.26 1.00
CA VAL A 146 4.62 -12.49 -0.02
C VAL A 146 3.52 -13.36 -0.65
N SER A 147 2.30 -12.84 -0.64
CA SER A 147 1.15 -13.47 -1.29
C SER A 147 1.05 -13.01 -2.75
N LEU A 148 1.30 -13.90 -3.71
CA LEU A 148 1.18 -13.59 -5.14
C LEU A 148 -0.22 -13.06 -5.53
N PRO A 149 -1.34 -13.66 -5.05
CA PRO A 149 -2.67 -13.11 -5.31
C PRO A 149 -2.85 -11.67 -4.81
N THR A 150 -2.29 -11.32 -3.65
CA THR A 150 -2.33 -9.96 -3.11
C THR A 150 -1.57 -8.98 -4.02
N TYR A 151 -0.41 -9.38 -4.52
CA TYR A 151 0.37 -8.54 -5.45
C TYR A 151 -0.27 -8.43 -6.83
N ALA A 152 -0.91 -9.49 -7.33
CA ALA A 152 -1.69 -9.44 -8.58
C ALA A 152 -2.86 -8.44 -8.44
N LEU A 153 -3.60 -8.50 -7.31
CA LEU A 153 -4.69 -7.57 -7.02
C LEU A 153 -4.19 -6.13 -6.89
N ARG A 154 -3.03 -5.94 -6.25
CA ARG A 154 -2.36 -4.65 -6.15
C ARG A 154 -1.98 -4.11 -7.53
N GLY A 155 -1.43 -4.94 -8.40
CA GLY A 155 -1.12 -4.57 -9.78
C GLY A 155 -2.37 -4.15 -10.56
N ALA A 156 -3.44 -4.92 -10.47
CA ALA A 156 -4.73 -4.57 -11.08
C ALA A 156 -5.28 -3.23 -10.57
N SER A 157 -5.15 -2.95 -9.27
CA SER A 157 -5.51 -1.65 -8.69
C SER A 157 -4.69 -0.51 -9.31
N GLN A 158 -3.36 -0.68 -9.47
CA GLN A 158 -2.51 0.37 -10.08
C GLN A 158 -2.83 0.59 -11.56
N VAL A 159 -3.14 -0.46 -12.31
CA VAL A 159 -3.59 -0.34 -13.72
C VAL A 159 -4.90 0.45 -13.80
N ALA A 160 -5.84 0.19 -12.90
CA ALA A 160 -7.10 0.96 -12.84
C ALA A 160 -6.85 2.45 -12.50
N TRP A 161 -5.94 2.74 -11.57
CA TRP A 161 -5.53 4.11 -11.25
C TRP A 161 -4.80 4.81 -12.42
N LEU A 162 -4.02 4.08 -13.21
CA LEU A 162 -3.42 4.61 -14.44
C LEU A 162 -4.50 4.99 -15.47
N GLY A 163 -5.51 4.13 -15.65
CA GLY A 163 -6.64 4.44 -16.51
C GLY A 163 -7.43 5.68 -16.05
N TYR A 164 -7.63 5.82 -14.73
CA TYR A 164 -8.20 7.03 -14.15
C TYR A 164 -7.35 8.26 -14.46
N ALA A 165 -6.06 8.21 -14.14
CA ALA A 165 -5.13 9.33 -14.30
C ALA A 165 -5.01 9.78 -15.77
N PHE A 166 -4.98 8.82 -16.68
CA PHE A 166 -4.91 9.10 -18.13
C PHE A 166 -6.20 9.79 -18.62
N GLY A 167 -7.36 9.30 -18.22
CA GLY A 167 -8.65 9.85 -18.67
C GLY A 167 -9.06 11.16 -17.98
N THR A 168 -8.44 11.50 -16.83
CA THR A 168 -8.68 12.77 -16.10
C THR A 168 -7.50 13.75 -16.20
N HIS A 169 -6.40 13.35 -16.86
CA HIS A 169 -5.16 14.13 -16.92
C HIS A 169 -4.55 14.43 -15.53
N ASP A 170 -4.75 13.51 -14.56
CA ASP A 170 -4.26 13.63 -13.19
C ASP A 170 -2.80 13.15 -13.10
N LEU A 171 -1.86 14.07 -13.28
CA LEU A 171 -0.44 13.74 -13.34
C LEU A 171 0.12 13.15 -12.02
N PRO A 172 -0.19 13.70 -10.82
CA PRO A 172 0.26 13.10 -9.55
C PRO A 172 -0.18 11.65 -9.37
N VAL A 173 -1.45 11.33 -9.68
CA VAL A 173 -1.96 9.95 -9.61
C VAL A 173 -1.27 9.07 -10.64
N GLY A 174 -1.06 9.56 -11.86
CA GLY A 174 -0.38 8.81 -12.93
C GLY A 174 1.06 8.44 -12.56
N VAL A 175 1.83 9.39 -12.03
CA VAL A 175 3.20 9.17 -11.55
C VAL A 175 3.20 8.18 -10.38
N GLY A 176 2.33 8.39 -9.41
CA GLY A 176 2.22 7.51 -8.24
C GLY A 176 1.88 6.07 -8.62
N ALA A 177 0.86 5.88 -9.46
CA ALA A 177 0.44 4.57 -9.91
C ALA A 177 1.51 3.87 -10.75
N SER A 178 2.24 4.59 -11.61
CA SER A 178 3.35 4.03 -12.41
C SER A 178 4.49 3.52 -11.54
N LEU A 179 4.93 4.32 -10.57
CA LEU A 179 6.01 3.95 -9.67
C LEU A 179 5.61 2.77 -8.76
N CYS A 180 4.38 2.81 -8.21
CA CYS A 180 3.85 1.69 -7.42
C CYS A 180 3.74 0.42 -8.25
N LEU A 181 3.24 0.50 -9.48
CA LEU A 181 3.14 -0.66 -10.39
C LEU A 181 4.51 -1.27 -10.68
N THR A 182 5.53 -0.44 -10.89
CA THR A 182 6.91 -0.90 -11.10
C THR A 182 7.41 -1.73 -9.91
N ILE A 183 7.22 -1.25 -8.67
CA ILE A 183 7.59 -2.00 -7.46
C ILE A 183 6.78 -3.30 -7.34
N VAL A 184 5.49 -3.24 -7.65
CA VAL A 184 4.60 -4.41 -7.61
C VAL A 184 5.07 -5.48 -8.60
N ILE A 185 5.36 -5.10 -9.84
CA ILE A 185 5.85 -6.02 -10.88
C ILE A 185 7.19 -6.63 -10.47
N ALA A 186 8.13 -5.80 -9.97
CA ALA A 186 9.43 -6.28 -9.52
C ALA A 186 9.29 -7.29 -8.36
N THR A 187 8.49 -6.97 -7.33
CA THR A 187 8.27 -7.85 -6.19
C THR A 187 7.57 -9.14 -6.59
N PHE A 188 6.54 -9.05 -7.42
CA PHE A 188 5.81 -10.21 -7.94
C PHE A 188 6.73 -11.13 -8.76
N GLY A 189 7.51 -10.55 -9.67
CA GLY A 189 8.44 -11.28 -10.51
C GLY A 189 9.54 -12.01 -9.72
N LEU A 190 10.15 -11.32 -8.75
CA LEU A 190 11.16 -11.93 -7.86
C LEU A 190 10.57 -13.09 -7.07
N GLU A 191 9.36 -12.92 -6.53
CA GLU A 191 8.71 -14.00 -5.77
C GLU A 191 8.31 -15.18 -6.65
N ALA A 192 7.81 -14.93 -7.87
CA ALA A 192 7.49 -15.98 -8.84
C ALA A 192 8.74 -16.77 -9.24
N LEU A 193 9.85 -16.06 -9.52
CA LEU A 193 11.14 -16.68 -9.81
C LEU A 193 11.66 -17.50 -8.63
N ALA A 194 11.57 -16.98 -7.39
CA ALA A 194 11.98 -17.71 -6.20
C ALA A 194 11.21 -19.02 -6.03
N ARG A 195 9.91 -19.02 -6.33
CA ARG A 195 9.07 -20.23 -6.24
C ARG A 195 9.35 -21.24 -7.36
N SER A 196 9.61 -20.78 -8.58
CA SER A 196 9.91 -21.66 -9.72
C SER A 196 11.27 -22.36 -9.61
N SER A 197 12.22 -21.71 -8.96
CA SER A 197 13.60 -22.22 -8.79
C SER A 197 13.72 -23.30 -7.70
N ARG A 198 12.64 -23.65 -6.98
CA ARG A 198 12.68 -24.65 -5.92
C ARG A 198 12.66 -26.06 -6.45
N PRO A 199 13.47 -26.96 -5.88
CA PRO A 199 13.38 -28.39 -6.14
C PRO A 199 11.96 -28.90 -5.80
N ALA A 200 11.46 -29.86 -6.58
CA ALA A 200 10.09 -30.38 -6.42
C ALA A 200 9.80 -30.93 -5.01
N TYR A 201 10.79 -31.54 -4.36
CA TYR A 201 10.66 -32.09 -3.00
C TYR A 201 10.47 -31.00 -1.93
N ALA A 202 11.05 -29.80 -2.10
CA ALA A 202 10.88 -28.69 -1.16
C ALA A 202 9.50 -28.03 -1.26
N ARG A 203 8.72 -28.33 -2.32
CA ARG A 203 7.35 -27.82 -2.50
C ARG A 203 6.32 -28.68 -1.76
N LEU A 204 6.68 -29.90 -1.38
CA LEU A 204 5.80 -30.88 -0.74
C LEU A 204 6.00 -30.92 0.79
N ALA A 205 7.04 -30.26 1.32
CA ALA A 205 7.20 -30.14 2.77
C ALA A 205 6.02 -29.31 3.33
N PRO A 206 5.25 -29.84 4.31
CA PRO A 206 4.24 -29.04 4.99
C PRO A 206 4.95 -27.83 5.59
N ALA A 207 4.33 -26.64 5.45
CA ALA A 207 4.76 -25.46 6.18
C ALA A 207 4.61 -25.80 7.67
N GLU A 208 5.73 -26.09 8.32
CA GLU A 208 5.73 -26.26 9.77
C GLU A 208 5.18 -24.97 10.36
N ALA A 209 4.05 -25.12 11.05
CA ALA A 209 3.21 -24.06 11.61
C ALA A 209 3.90 -23.35 12.79
#